data_bdb0876b4f1e0c54ee173ac7c67076b6
#
_entry.id   bdb0876b4f1e0c54ee173ac7c67076b6
#
_cell.length_a   1.000
_cell.length_b   1.000
_cell.length_c   1.000
_cell.angle_alpha   90.00
_cell.angle_beta   90.00
_cell.angle_gamma   90.00
#
_symmetry.space_group_name_H-M   'P 1'
#
loop_
_entity.id
_entity.type
_entity.pdbx_description
1 polymer ?
#
loop_
_entity_poly.entity_id
_entity_poly.type
_entity_poly.pdbx_seq_one_letter_code
_entity_poly.pdbx_strand_id
1 'polypeptide(L)'
;MNKVILMGRLTRDPEVRYTQSNNTLVASFSLAVNRRFVRPGEERQADFINIVAWSKLGEFCSKYFKKGQQVGIIGRLQTRTWDDDKGRHYITEVIAEETYFADSKRDGESSNSSFDNAFGSTMPGGMDSNAGLPSDFEMSANDDLPF
;
A
#
# COMPACT_ATOMS: atom_id res chain seq x y z
N MET A 1 -2.90 -5.22 25.94
CA MET A 1 -2.39 -5.34 24.54
C MET A 1 -2.42 -3.97 23.90
N ASN A 2 -1.33 -3.55 23.25
CA ASN A 2 -1.22 -2.25 22.55
C ASN A 2 -0.69 -2.50 21.13
N LYS A 3 -1.58 -2.72 20.19
CA LYS A 3 -1.26 -3.00 18.80
C LYS A 3 -2.20 -2.19 17.90
N VAL A 4 -1.63 -1.56 16.88
CA VAL A 4 -2.35 -0.75 15.89
C VAL A 4 -1.97 -1.24 14.51
N ILE A 5 -2.95 -1.41 13.65
CA ILE A 5 -2.79 -1.77 12.23
C ILE A 5 -3.52 -0.73 11.41
N LEU A 6 -2.80 -0.02 10.57
CA LEU A 6 -3.31 1.07 9.76
C LEU A 6 -2.94 0.89 8.30
N MET A 7 -3.85 1.25 7.41
CA MET A 7 -3.58 1.41 5.99
C MET A 7 -4.02 2.80 5.56
N GLY A 8 -3.12 3.57 4.98
CA GLY A 8 -3.42 4.94 4.57
C GLY A 8 -2.42 5.48 3.56
N ARG A 9 -2.62 6.72 3.13
CA ARG A 9 -1.72 7.43 2.22
C ARG A 9 -0.89 8.45 2.96
N LEU A 10 0.40 8.55 2.61
CA LEU A 10 1.26 9.60 3.14
C LEU A 10 0.76 10.97 2.67
N THR A 11 0.61 11.89 3.62
CA THR A 11 0.22 13.29 3.32
C THR A 11 1.39 14.15 2.86
N ARG A 12 2.61 13.76 3.26
CA ARG A 12 3.90 14.39 2.93
C ARG A 12 5.02 13.36 2.95
N ASP A 13 6.17 13.72 2.41
CA ASP A 13 7.38 12.91 2.54
C ASP A 13 7.78 12.77 4.01
N PRO A 14 8.39 11.64 4.43
CA PRO A 14 8.89 11.46 5.78
C PRO A 14 9.94 12.51 6.15
N GLU A 15 9.75 13.14 7.30
CA GLU A 15 10.70 14.07 7.89
C GLU A 15 11.70 13.30 8.73
N VAL A 16 12.98 13.46 8.45
CA VAL A 16 14.07 12.76 9.13
C VAL A 16 14.72 13.66 10.15
N ARG A 17 14.92 13.13 11.35
CA ARG A 17 15.68 13.76 12.45
C ARG A 17 16.61 12.75 13.08
N TYR A 18 17.70 13.23 13.66
CA TYR A 18 18.64 12.42 14.44
C TYR A 18 18.54 12.81 15.90
N THR A 19 18.49 11.81 16.78
CA THR A 19 18.50 12.06 18.23
C THR A 19 19.88 12.52 18.66
N GLN A 20 19.94 13.52 19.54
CA GLN A 20 21.21 14.09 20.02
C GLN A 20 21.99 13.13 20.90
N SER A 21 21.32 12.21 21.62
CA SER A 21 21.96 11.30 22.56
C SER A 21 22.72 10.16 21.86
N ASN A 22 22.11 9.52 20.86
CA ASN A 22 22.65 8.29 20.26
C ASN A 22 22.76 8.39 18.75
N ASN A 23 22.56 9.57 18.16
CA ASN A 23 22.54 9.78 16.71
C ASN A 23 21.63 8.78 15.95
N THR A 24 20.53 8.39 16.60
CA THR A 24 19.56 7.44 16.02
C THR A 24 18.64 8.20 15.08
N LEU A 25 18.48 7.66 13.87
CA LEU A 25 17.57 8.21 12.88
C LEU A 25 16.11 7.97 13.29
N VAL A 26 15.31 9.00 13.19
CA VAL A 26 13.86 8.99 13.42
C VAL A 26 13.17 9.60 12.21
N ALA A 27 12.28 8.86 11.59
CA ALA A 27 11.44 9.34 10.50
C ALA A 27 10.01 9.57 11.01
N SER A 28 9.47 10.76 10.77
CA SER A 28 8.10 11.13 11.15
C SER A 28 7.29 11.48 9.93
N PHE A 29 6.09 10.94 9.83
CA PHE A 29 5.16 11.23 8.73
C PHE A 29 3.71 11.10 9.20
N SER A 30 2.77 11.60 8.42
CA SER A 30 1.35 11.51 8.72
C SER A 30 0.64 10.68 7.64
N LEU A 31 -0.22 9.77 8.09
CA LEU A 31 -1.10 8.97 7.24
C LEU A 31 -2.51 9.53 7.23
N ALA A 32 -3.07 9.69 6.05
CA ALA A 32 -4.49 9.88 5.85
C ALA A 32 -5.16 8.50 5.75
N VAL A 33 -5.89 8.12 6.78
CA VAL A 33 -6.63 6.85 6.88
C VAL A 33 -8.11 7.14 6.63
N ASN A 34 -8.66 6.59 5.57
CA ASN A 34 -10.07 6.79 5.22
C ASN A 34 -10.98 6.16 6.25
N ARG A 35 -12.01 6.88 6.68
CA ARG A 35 -13.07 6.33 7.53
C ARG A 35 -13.87 5.30 6.75
N ARG A 36 -14.17 4.19 7.41
CA ARG A 36 -14.87 3.06 6.79
C ARG A 36 -16.32 3.38 6.43
N PHE A 37 -16.98 4.19 7.25
CA PHE A 37 -18.38 4.54 7.07
C PHE A 37 -18.51 6.03 6.72
N VAL A 38 -19.08 6.28 5.55
CA VAL A 38 -19.46 7.63 5.09
C VAL A 38 -20.95 7.57 4.78
N ARG A 39 -21.73 8.51 5.28
CA ARG A 39 -23.16 8.59 4.97
C ARG A 39 -23.34 8.91 3.48
N PRO A 40 -24.41 8.39 2.86
CA PRO A 40 -24.74 8.75 1.48
C PRO A 40 -24.88 10.27 1.34
N GLY A 41 -24.10 10.90 0.43
CA GLY A 41 -24.10 12.34 0.19
C GLY A 41 -23.06 13.13 0.98
N GLU A 42 -22.30 12.52 1.90
CA GLU A 42 -21.17 13.15 2.57
C GLU A 42 -19.85 12.88 1.82
N GLU A 43 -18.93 13.84 1.88
CA GLU A 43 -17.58 13.65 1.37
C GLU A 43 -16.82 12.63 2.21
N ARG A 44 -15.92 11.88 1.57
CA ARG A 44 -15.06 10.92 2.26
C ARG A 44 -14.15 11.64 3.25
N GLN A 45 -14.30 11.31 4.52
CA GLN A 45 -13.46 11.84 5.59
C GLN A 45 -12.28 10.90 5.84
N ALA A 46 -11.14 11.50 6.16
CA ALA A 46 -9.94 10.79 6.55
C ALA A 46 -9.47 11.27 7.93
N ASP A 47 -8.94 10.34 8.71
CA ASP A 47 -8.25 10.65 9.96
C ASP A 47 -6.75 10.76 9.69
N PHE A 48 -6.13 11.82 10.21
CA PHE A 48 -4.70 12.08 10.05
C PHE A 48 -3.95 11.58 11.28
N ILE A 49 -3.15 10.55 11.10
CA ILE A 49 -2.47 9.87 12.19
C ILE A 49 -0.95 10.04 12.05
N ASN A 50 -0.32 10.53 13.11
CA ASN A 50 1.12 10.69 13.16
C ASN A 50 1.82 9.37 13.42
N ILE A 51 2.78 9.04 12.57
CA ILE A 51 3.59 7.83 12.63
C ILE A 51 5.04 8.21 12.87
N VAL A 52 5.69 7.48 13.75
CA VAL A 52 7.12 7.63 14.06
C VAL A 52 7.81 6.29 13.85
N ALA A 53 8.82 6.26 13.01
CA ALA A 53 9.65 5.08 12.74
C ALA A 53 11.10 5.33 13.20
N TRP A 54 11.66 4.38 13.94
CA TRP A 54 12.98 4.48 14.56
C TRP A 54 14.03 3.65 13.85
N SER A 55 15.29 4.08 13.94
CA SER A 55 16.47 3.35 13.49
C SER A 55 16.34 2.85 12.04
N LYS A 56 16.60 1.57 11.81
CA LYS A 56 16.52 0.94 10.48
C LYS A 56 15.18 1.09 9.79
N LEU A 57 14.09 1.03 10.56
CA LEU A 57 12.75 1.21 9.99
C LEU A 57 12.53 2.67 9.58
N GLY A 58 13.04 3.63 10.36
CA GLY A 58 13.04 5.05 10.01
C GLY A 58 13.86 5.33 8.75
N GLU A 59 15.03 4.71 8.62
CA GLU A 59 15.85 4.80 7.42
C GLU A 59 15.14 4.23 6.18
N PHE A 60 14.51 3.07 6.32
CA PHE A 60 13.69 2.48 5.27
C PHE A 60 12.55 3.40 4.83
N CYS A 61 11.78 3.92 5.79
CA CYS A 61 10.67 4.84 5.49
C CYS A 61 11.18 6.11 4.79
N SER A 62 12.27 6.70 5.26
CA SER A 62 12.84 7.92 4.68
C SER A 62 13.30 7.74 3.23
N LYS A 63 13.80 6.56 2.91
CA LYS A 63 14.36 6.23 1.60
C LYS A 63 13.28 5.86 0.57
N TYR A 64 12.27 5.13 1.00
CA TYR A 64 11.32 4.49 0.08
C TYR A 64 9.91 5.08 0.11
N PHE A 65 9.53 5.77 1.18
CA PHE A 65 8.19 6.36 1.28
C PHE A 65 8.16 7.75 0.68
N LYS A 66 7.10 8.02 -0.08
CA LYS A 66 6.85 9.31 -0.72
C LYS A 66 5.42 9.77 -0.50
N LYS A 67 5.22 11.09 -0.54
CA LYS A 67 3.88 11.69 -0.48
C LYS A 67 2.92 11.00 -1.45
N GLY A 68 1.73 10.68 -0.98
CA GLY A 68 0.66 10.07 -1.77
C GLY A 68 0.71 8.56 -1.89
N GLN A 69 1.82 7.90 -1.53
CA GLN A 69 1.90 6.43 -1.50
C GLN A 69 0.98 5.84 -0.46
N GLN A 70 0.37 4.72 -0.78
CA GLN A 70 -0.42 3.93 0.15
C GLN A 70 0.47 2.89 0.82
N VAL A 71 0.44 2.88 2.15
CA VAL A 71 1.27 2.00 2.97
C VAL A 71 0.46 1.38 4.09
N GLY A 72 0.87 0.19 4.52
CA GLY A 72 0.41 -0.48 5.72
C GLY A 72 1.41 -0.28 6.85
N ILE A 73 0.95 0.05 8.04
CA ILE A 73 1.75 0.22 9.24
C ILE A 73 1.20 -0.67 10.35
N ILE A 74 2.07 -1.45 10.93
CA ILE A 74 1.82 -2.18 12.17
C ILE A 74 2.68 -1.54 13.25
N GLY A 75 2.08 -1.23 14.38
CA GLY A 75 2.79 -0.57 15.46
C GLY A 75 2.00 -0.54 16.77
N ARG A 76 2.37 0.36 17.64
CA ARG A 76 1.72 0.59 18.94
C ARG A 76 1.45 2.07 19.16
N LEU A 77 0.41 2.40 19.92
CA LEU A 77 0.16 3.76 20.37
C LEU A 77 1.17 4.15 21.45
N GLN A 78 1.64 5.37 21.37
CA GLN A 78 2.45 5.99 22.41
C GLN A 78 2.01 7.42 22.62
N THR A 79 1.79 7.80 23.87
CA THR A 79 1.51 9.18 24.25
C THR A 79 2.76 9.78 24.88
N ARG A 80 3.11 10.97 24.46
CA ARG A 80 4.13 11.78 25.11
C ARG A 80 3.55 13.13 25.54
N THR A 81 4.08 13.63 26.60
CA THR A 81 3.67 14.93 27.16
C THR A 81 4.87 15.84 27.25
N TRP A 82 4.65 17.13 27.01
CA TRP A 82 5.62 18.16 27.32
C TRP A 82 4.91 19.38 27.91
N ASP A 83 5.60 20.11 28.75
CA ASP A 83 5.09 21.33 29.36
C ASP A 83 5.73 22.53 28.65
N ASP A 84 4.93 23.52 28.31
CA ASP A 84 5.39 24.83 27.85
C ASP A 84 4.71 25.96 28.68
N ASP A 85 5.02 27.22 28.37
CA ASP A 85 4.48 28.39 29.07
C ASP A 85 2.95 28.50 29.03
N LYS A 86 2.31 27.76 28.09
CA LYS A 86 0.85 27.72 27.91
C LYS A 86 0.18 26.52 28.58
N GLY A 87 0.98 25.59 29.13
CA GLY A 87 0.48 24.42 29.85
C GLY A 87 1.01 23.09 29.33
N ARG A 88 0.35 22.03 29.76
CA ARG A 88 0.71 20.65 29.40
C ARG A 88 0.08 20.23 28.08
N HIS A 89 0.91 19.78 27.17
CA HIS A 89 0.53 19.27 25.86
C HIS A 89 0.64 17.75 25.80
N TYR A 90 -0.34 17.11 25.14
CA TYR A 90 -0.37 15.67 24.93
C TYR A 90 -0.34 15.39 23.43
N ILE A 91 0.59 14.55 22.98
CA ILE A 91 0.61 14.02 21.63
C ILE A 91 0.48 12.51 21.70
N THR A 92 -0.44 11.97 20.92
CA THR A 92 -0.57 10.54 20.68
C THR A 92 -0.04 10.23 19.30
N GLU A 93 0.92 9.33 19.23
CA GLU A 93 1.61 8.91 17.99
C GLU A 93 1.56 7.38 17.89
N VAL A 94 1.68 6.87 16.67
CA VAL A 94 1.89 5.44 16.42
C VAL A 94 3.37 5.22 16.18
N ILE A 95 3.99 4.42 17.04
CA ILE A 95 5.35 3.95 16.84
C ILE A 95 5.29 2.75 15.90
N ALA A 96 5.84 2.90 14.70
CA ALA A 96 5.88 1.85 13.71
C ALA A 96 6.84 0.73 14.15
N GLU A 97 6.40 -0.50 14.00
CA GLU A 97 7.17 -1.73 14.24
C GLU A 97 7.41 -2.47 12.93
N GLU A 98 6.43 -2.42 12.02
CA GLU A 98 6.52 -3.01 10.69
C GLU A 98 5.84 -2.09 9.67
N THR A 99 6.32 -2.13 8.43
CA THR A 99 5.80 -1.32 7.34
C THR A 99 5.69 -2.12 6.05
N TYR A 100 4.63 -1.87 5.27
CA TYR A 100 4.33 -2.57 4.03
C TYR A 100 3.91 -1.58 2.94
N PHE A 101 4.31 -1.83 1.71
CA PHE A 101 3.74 -1.14 0.56
C PHE A 101 2.36 -1.70 0.25
N ALA A 102 1.37 -0.83 0.10
CA ALA A 102 -0.01 -1.18 -0.20
C ALA A 102 -0.52 -0.56 -1.51
N ASP A 103 0.35 0.14 -2.25
CA ASP A 103 0.04 0.56 -3.61
C ASP A 103 0.14 -0.63 -4.55
N SER A 104 -0.91 -0.88 -5.33
CA SER A 104 -0.80 -1.70 -6.51
C SER A 104 0.18 -1.00 -7.47
N LYS A 105 1.15 -1.74 -7.98
CA LYS A 105 2.00 -1.28 -9.07
C LYS A 105 1.08 -0.78 -10.18
N ARG A 106 1.02 0.53 -10.40
CA ARG A 106 0.44 1.06 -11.63
C ARG A 106 1.36 0.57 -12.74
N ASP A 107 0.92 -0.43 -13.49
CA ASP A 107 1.42 -0.69 -14.81
C ASP A 107 0.98 0.50 -15.67
N GLY A 108 1.67 1.58 -15.50
CA GLY A 108 1.45 2.85 -16.18
C GLY A 108 2.75 3.33 -16.74
N GLU A 109 3.19 2.63 -17.75
CA GLU A 109 3.68 3.20 -18.99
C GLU A 109 3.83 2.03 -19.94
N SER A 110 2.72 1.74 -20.64
CA SER A 110 2.74 1.05 -21.89
C SER A 110 3.69 1.82 -22.81
N SER A 111 4.97 1.46 -22.76
CA SER A 111 5.81 1.67 -23.93
C SER A 111 5.19 0.82 -25.03
N ASN A 112 4.46 1.49 -25.87
CA ASN A 112 3.96 1.03 -27.15
C ASN A 112 5.19 0.65 -28.00
N SER A 113 5.78 -0.51 -27.73
CA SER A 113 6.69 -1.13 -28.66
C SER A 113 5.82 -1.83 -29.70
N SER A 114 5.66 -1.12 -30.80
CA SER A 114 5.24 -1.57 -32.10
C SER A 114 5.85 -2.93 -32.43
N PHE A 115 5.11 -4.00 -32.17
CA PHE A 115 5.25 -5.25 -32.89
C PHE A 115 4.24 -5.24 -34.04
N ASP A 116 4.38 -4.23 -34.91
CA ASP A 116 3.84 -4.29 -36.23
C ASP A 116 4.96 -4.68 -37.21
N ASN A 117 4.66 -5.64 -38.02
CA ASN A 117 5.41 -6.06 -39.21
C ASN A 117 6.55 -7.06 -39.06
N ALA A 118 6.20 -8.33 -38.93
CA ALA A 118 6.93 -9.37 -39.63
C ALA A 118 6.12 -10.66 -39.72
N PHE A 119 4.98 -10.64 -40.39
CA PHE A 119 4.47 -11.83 -41.08
C PHE A 119 3.50 -11.39 -42.18
N GLY A 120 4.09 -10.80 -43.20
CA GLY A 120 3.45 -10.65 -44.49
C GLY A 120 3.87 -11.77 -45.42
N SER A 121 2.89 -12.41 -45.98
CA SER A 121 2.94 -13.15 -47.26
C SER A 121 3.60 -14.54 -47.26
N THR A 122 2.81 -15.58 -47.19
CA THR A 122 2.67 -16.49 -48.35
C THR A 122 1.57 -17.53 -48.08
N MET A 123 0.47 -17.43 -48.79
CA MET A 123 -0.34 -18.58 -49.09
C MET A 123 0.24 -19.23 -50.36
N PRO A 124 0.16 -20.55 -50.59
CA PRO A 124 -1.04 -21.09 -51.14
C PRO A 124 -1.39 -22.55 -50.71
N GLY A 125 -2.70 -22.82 -50.70
CA GLY A 125 -3.29 -24.03 -51.30
C GLY A 125 -3.35 -25.30 -50.48
N GLY A 126 -4.55 -25.83 -50.26
CA GLY A 126 -4.79 -27.26 -50.29
C GLY A 126 -5.47 -27.87 -49.06
N MET A 127 -6.78 -27.96 -49.12
CA MET A 127 -7.64 -29.14 -48.89
C MET A 127 -7.31 -30.13 -47.75
N ASP A 128 -8.30 -30.33 -46.96
CA ASP A 128 -9.08 -31.54 -46.64
C ASP A 128 -9.15 -31.96 -45.19
N SER A 129 -10.40 -32.01 -44.77
CA SER A 129 -11.06 -33.12 -44.06
C SER A 129 -10.67 -33.49 -42.61
N ASN A 130 -11.62 -33.16 -41.72
CA ASN A 130 -12.21 -34.14 -40.80
C ASN A 130 -11.31 -34.85 -39.81
N ALA A 131 -11.37 -34.41 -38.56
CA ALA A 131 -11.36 -35.32 -37.40
C ALA A 131 -11.73 -34.59 -36.11
N GLY A 132 -12.91 -34.86 -35.58
CA GLY A 132 -13.14 -35.39 -34.23
C GLY A 132 -12.81 -34.44 -33.06
N LEU A 133 -13.83 -33.75 -32.61
CA LEU A 133 -13.87 -33.25 -31.21
C LEU A 133 -14.00 -34.45 -30.25
N PRO A 134 -13.19 -34.60 -29.24
CA PRO A 134 -13.59 -35.35 -28.06
C PRO A 134 -14.41 -34.42 -27.16
N SER A 135 -15.69 -34.63 -27.15
CA SER A 135 -16.59 -34.31 -26.04
C SER A 135 -16.24 -35.20 -24.90
N ASP A 136 -15.69 -34.66 -23.84
CA ASP A 136 -15.79 -35.17 -22.48
C ASP A 136 -15.05 -34.20 -21.54
N PHE A 137 -15.73 -33.12 -21.21
CA PHE A 137 -15.46 -32.38 -20.00
C PHE A 137 -16.72 -32.38 -19.15
N GLU A 138 -16.91 -33.46 -18.41
CA GLU A 138 -17.90 -33.50 -17.34
C GLU A 138 -17.52 -32.50 -16.25
N MET A 139 -18.31 -31.45 -16.13
CA MET A 139 -18.36 -30.61 -14.95
C MET A 139 -18.90 -31.43 -13.78
N SER A 140 -18.05 -31.89 -12.91
CA SER A 140 -18.44 -32.36 -11.61
C SER A 140 -18.79 -31.13 -10.75
N ALA A 141 -20.08 -30.86 -10.72
CA ALA A 141 -20.67 -29.98 -9.71
C ALA A 141 -20.83 -30.76 -8.43
N ASN A 142 -19.91 -30.61 -7.50
CA ASN A 142 -20.10 -30.84 -6.06
C ASN A 142 -18.81 -30.47 -5.35
N ASP A 143 -18.70 -29.20 -5.04
CA ASP A 143 -17.78 -28.76 -4.02
C ASP A 143 -18.60 -28.02 -2.97
N ASP A 144 -19.10 -28.84 -2.02
CA ASP A 144 -19.68 -28.33 -0.78
C ASP A 144 -18.58 -27.70 0.05
N LEU A 145 -18.51 -26.38 -0.01
CA LEU A 145 -17.69 -25.60 0.90
C LEU A 145 -18.36 -25.58 2.28
N PRO A 146 -17.71 -26.09 3.32
CA PRO A 146 -18.23 -25.99 4.68
C PRO A 146 -18.00 -24.56 5.21
N PHE A 147 -19.06 -23.82 5.27
CA PHE A 147 -19.17 -22.61 6.09
C PHE A 147 -20.25 -22.78 7.13
#